data_5944fce6262544287a635fbec9df97c8
#
_entry.id   5944fce6262544287a635fbec9df97c8
#
_cell.length_a   1.000
_cell.length_b   1.000
_cell.length_c   1.000
_cell.angle_alpha   90.00
_cell.angle_beta   90.00
_cell.angle_gamma   90.00
#
_symmetry.space_group_name_H-M   'P 1'
#
loop_
_entity.id
_entity.type
_entity.pdbx_description
1 polymer ?
#
loop_
_entity_poly.entity_id
_entity_poly.type
_entity_poly.pdbx_seq_one_letter_code
_entity_poly.pdbx_strand_id
1 'polypeptide(L)'
;MSEINLELARKYLEDVWNSKKRDQIDVLLSDDFVDHHYPPEYPRGPEGAKMWFDYVTTALPDINCEIKDVIADGDKVVVRYVLSGTHLGELAGIPATNKKVSVPAVSIYYMDKGKIAECWVISGLIGAIKS
;
A
#
# COMPACT_ATOMS: atom_id res chain seq x y z
N MET A 1 2.98 22.87 0.63
CA MET A 1 1.90 21.89 0.37
C MET A 1 2.45 20.58 -0.11
N SER A 2 3.30 20.60 -1.16
CA SER A 2 3.90 19.35 -1.67
C SER A 2 4.71 18.60 -0.61
N GLU A 3 5.44 19.32 0.24
CA GLU A 3 6.22 18.68 1.30
C GLU A 3 5.35 17.93 2.30
N ILE A 4 4.19 18.51 2.65
CA ILE A 4 3.23 17.85 3.55
C ILE A 4 2.69 16.60 2.89
N ASN A 5 2.38 16.67 1.61
CA ASN A 5 1.86 15.53 0.86
C ASN A 5 2.90 14.43 0.72
N LEU A 6 4.17 14.79 0.49
CA LEU A 6 5.27 13.81 0.47
C LEU A 6 5.35 13.06 1.79
N GLU A 7 5.25 13.77 2.91
CA GLU A 7 5.33 13.15 4.23
C GLU A 7 4.15 12.22 4.50
N LEU A 8 2.95 12.60 4.06
CA LEU A 8 1.78 11.73 4.20
C LEU A 8 1.99 10.39 3.48
N ALA A 9 2.49 10.46 2.24
CA ALA A 9 2.76 9.24 1.46
C ALA A 9 3.83 8.39 2.12
N ARG A 10 4.92 9.00 2.60
CA ARG A 10 5.98 8.28 3.30
C ARG A 10 5.45 7.59 4.55
N LYS A 11 4.68 8.31 5.36
CA LYS A 11 4.11 7.75 6.59
C LYS A 11 3.22 6.56 6.30
N TYR A 12 2.42 6.64 5.23
CA TYR A 12 1.55 5.52 4.89
C TYR A 12 2.37 4.26 4.60
N LEU A 13 3.43 4.37 3.82
CA LEU A 13 4.27 3.21 3.52
C LEU A 13 5.12 2.79 4.71
N GLU A 14 5.76 3.73 5.40
CA GLU A 14 6.70 3.42 6.47
C GLU A 14 6.03 3.05 7.78
N ASP A 15 5.02 3.80 8.20
CA ASP A 15 4.36 3.54 9.48
C ASP A 15 3.32 2.44 9.38
N VAL A 16 2.46 2.48 8.36
CA VAL A 16 1.41 1.48 8.22
C VAL A 16 1.97 0.15 7.75
N TRP A 17 2.66 0.15 6.60
CA TRP A 17 3.08 -1.11 5.98
C TRP A 17 4.36 -1.68 6.56
N ASN A 18 5.40 -0.86 6.75
CA ASN A 18 6.68 -1.37 7.28
C ASN A 18 6.63 -1.60 8.78
N SER A 19 6.11 -0.64 9.53
CA SER A 19 6.08 -0.73 11.00
C SER A 19 4.81 -1.37 11.54
N LYS A 20 3.85 -1.72 10.66
CA LYS A 20 2.61 -2.41 11.02
C LYS A 20 1.72 -1.62 11.99
N LYS A 21 1.75 -0.30 11.89
CA LYS A 21 0.90 0.56 12.72
C LYS A 21 -0.48 0.71 12.08
N ARG A 22 -1.28 -0.33 12.24
CA ARG A 22 -2.61 -0.44 11.62
C ARG A 22 -3.52 0.73 11.97
N ASP A 23 -3.43 1.25 13.19
CA ASP A 23 -4.25 2.37 13.65
C ASP A 23 -3.95 3.68 12.92
N GLN A 24 -2.78 3.83 12.30
CA GLN A 24 -2.46 5.00 11.51
C GLN A 24 -3.30 5.10 10.23
N ILE A 25 -3.92 4.01 9.82
CA ILE A 25 -4.84 4.02 8.67
C ILE A 25 -5.96 5.04 8.91
N ASP A 26 -6.54 5.08 10.11
CA ASP A 26 -7.59 6.04 10.45
C ASP A 26 -7.10 7.49 10.44
N VAL A 27 -5.82 7.70 10.75
CA VAL A 27 -5.23 9.03 10.81
C VAL A 27 -4.88 9.57 9.43
N LEU A 28 -4.36 8.70 8.56
CA LEU A 28 -3.76 9.14 7.29
C LEU A 28 -4.72 9.12 6.11
N LEU A 29 -5.75 8.24 6.13
CA LEU A 29 -6.67 8.10 5.02
C LEU A 29 -7.96 8.88 5.24
N SER A 30 -8.53 9.39 4.15
CA SER A 30 -9.82 10.08 4.22
C SER A 30 -10.96 9.10 4.47
N ASP A 31 -12.10 9.62 4.95
CA ASP A 31 -13.26 8.79 5.27
C ASP A 31 -13.82 8.06 4.06
N ASP A 32 -13.64 8.60 2.87
CA ASP A 32 -14.12 8.00 1.63
C ASP A 32 -12.97 7.51 0.73
N PHE A 33 -11.83 7.18 1.33
CA PHE A 33 -10.64 6.70 0.61
C PHE A 33 -10.98 5.56 -0.35
N VAL A 34 -10.41 5.61 -1.55
CA VAL A 34 -10.54 4.58 -2.58
C VAL A 34 -9.16 4.11 -3.02
N ASP A 35 -8.96 2.81 -3.03
CA ASP A 35 -7.78 2.22 -3.66
C ASP A 35 -8.25 1.38 -4.84
N HIS A 36 -7.79 1.72 -6.02
CA HIS A 36 -8.21 1.05 -7.27
C HIS A 36 -7.61 -0.35 -7.43
N HIS A 37 -6.80 -0.76 -6.47
CA HIS A 37 -6.14 -2.06 -6.43
C HIS A 37 -6.94 -3.09 -5.62
N TYR A 38 -7.90 -2.64 -4.80
CA TYR A 38 -8.71 -3.52 -3.94
C TYR A 38 -9.79 -4.27 -4.73
N PRO A 39 -10.22 -5.44 -4.23
CA PRO A 39 -11.42 -6.08 -4.78
C PRO A 39 -12.63 -5.14 -4.71
N PRO A 40 -13.52 -5.16 -5.73
CA PRO A 40 -14.65 -4.21 -5.77
C PRO A 40 -15.60 -4.28 -4.58
N GLU A 41 -15.68 -5.43 -3.91
CA GLU A 41 -16.57 -5.61 -2.77
C GLU A 41 -16.06 -4.97 -1.48
N TYR A 42 -14.82 -4.51 -1.44
CA TYR A 42 -14.28 -3.86 -0.24
C TYR A 42 -14.94 -2.49 -0.04
N PRO A 43 -15.30 -2.14 1.20
CA PRO A 43 -15.88 -0.82 1.45
C PRO A 43 -14.84 0.28 1.27
N ARG A 44 -15.34 1.49 0.99
CA ARG A 44 -14.47 2.67 0.89
C ARG A 44 -14.02 3.10 2.29
N GLY A 45 -12.98 3.91 2.32
CA GLY A 45 -12.48 4.49 3.55
C GLY A 45 -11.54 3.58 4.32
N PRO A 46 -11.23 3.96 5.57
CA PRO A 46 -10.29 3.22 6.40
C PRO A 46 -10.68 1.77 6.65
N GLU A 47 -11.97 1.47 6.66
CA GLU A 47 -12.43 0.09 6.89
C GLU A 47 -11.92 -0.85 5.81
N GLY A 48 -12.10 -0.48 4.53
CA GLY A 48 -11.59 -1.30 3.43
C GLY A 48 -10.07 -1.40 3.44
N ALA A 49 -9.39 -0.30 3.79
CA ALA A 49 -7.94 -0.30 3.88
C ALA A 49 -7.45 -1.23 4.99
N LYS A 50 -8.14 -1.30 6.12
CA LYS A 50 -7.79 -2.23 7.19
C LYS A 50 -8.02 -3.68 6.79
N MET A 51 -9.10 -3.95 6.05
CA MET A 51 -9.35 -5.29 5.52
C MET A 51 -8.22 -5.72 4.59
N TRP A 52 -7.79 -4.83 3.70
CA TRP A 52 -6.68 -5.10 2.78
C TRP A 52 -5.37 -5.29 3.54
N PHE A 53 -5.10 -4.44 4.53
CA PHE A 53 -3.92 -4.56 5.38
C PHE A 53 -3.88 -5.93 6.05
N ASP A 54 -5.00 -6.35 6.65
CA ASP A 54 -5.06 -7.64 7.36
C ASP A 54 -4.83 -8.80 6.39
N TYR A 55 -5.42 -8.73 5.21
CA TYR A 55 -5.27 -9.76 4.19
C TYR A 55 -3.82 -9.87 3.71
N VAL A 56 -3.22 -8.74 3.33
CA VAL A 56 -1.86 -8.72 2.78
C VAL A 56 -0.82 -9.08 3.84
N THR A 57 -0.97 -8.60 5.07
CA THR A 57 0.00 -8.91 6.12
C THR A 57 -0.11 -10.35 6.61
N THR A 58 -1.25 -11.01 6.42
CA THR A 58 -1.37 -12.44 6.64
C THR A 58 -0.64 -13.22 5.56
N ALA A 59 -0.77 -12.77 4.30
CA ALA A 59 -0.11 -13.42 3.16
C ALA A 59 1.41 -13.18 3.16
N LEU A 60 1.83 -11.98 3.54
CA LEU A 60 3.23 -11.54 3.54
C LEU A 60 3.53 -10.88 4.88
N PRO A 61 3.72 -11.68 5.97
CA PRO A 61 3.91 -11.09 7.31
C PRO A 61 5.14 -10.19 7.43
N ASP A 62 6.15 -10.42 6.59
CA ASP A 62 7.38 -9.63 6.57
C ASP A 62 7.39 -8.59 5.45
N ILE A 63 6.22 -8.18 4.96
CA ILE A 63 6.14 -7.19 3.87
C ILE A 63 6.92 -5.94 4.22
N ASN A 64 7.68 -5.44 3.25
CA ASN A 64 8.48 -4.24 3.39
C ASN A 64 8.43 -3.43 2.10
N CYS A 65 8.29 -2.12 2.24
CA CYS A 65 8.29 -1.18 1.13
C CYS A 65 9.50 -0.26 1.29
N GLU A 66 10.52 -0.49 0.48
CA GLU A 66 11.72 0.36 0.51
C GLU A 66 11.56 1.48 -0.50
N ILE A 67 11.38 2.71 -0.01
CA ILE A 67 11.12 3.88 -0.85
C ILE A 67 12.40 4.27 -1.59
N LYS A 68 12.29 4.42 -2.91
CA LYS A 68 13.40 4.82 -3.76
C LYS A 68 13.26 6.27 -4.24
N ASP A 69 12.08 6.68 -4.70
CA ASP A 69 11.81 8.04 -5.16
C ASP A 69 10.44 8.48 -4.70
N VAL A 70 10.32 9.75 -4.37
CA VAL A 70 9.02 10.37 -4.07
C VAL A 70 8.93 11.66 -4.86
N ILE A 71 7.89 11.80 -5.65
CA ILE A 71 7.67 12.96 -6.51
C ILE A 71 6.29 13.52 -6.22
N ALA A 72 6.19 14.80 -5.95
CA ALA A 72 4.92 15.46 -5.69
C ALA A 72 4.68 16.58 -6.68
N ASP A 73 3.44 16.70 -7.12
CA ASP A 73 2.97 17.79 -7.96
C ASP A 73 1.55 18.14 -7.51
N GLY A 74 1.41 19.28 -6.81
CA GLY A 74 0.13 19.68 -6.27
C GLY A 74 -0.39 18.66 -5.25
N ASP A 75 -1.58 18.14 -5.50
CA ASP A 75 -2.23 17.16 -4.63
C ASP A 75 -1.92 15.72 -4.98
N LYS A 76 -0.98 15.48 -5.88
CA LYS A 76 -0.59 14.13 -6.33
C LYS A 76 0.81 13.80 -5.85
N VAL A 77 1.01 12.57 -5.38
CA VAL A 77 2.33 12.07 -4.99
C VAL A 77 2.55 10.72 -5.64
N VAL A 78 3.69 10.56 -6.29
CA VAL A 78 4.11 9.29 -6.88
C VAL A 78 5.28 8.75 -6.05
N VAL A 79 5.18 7.50 -5.63
CA VAL A 79 6.26 6.83 -4.87
C VAL A 79 6.69 5.61 -5.65
N ARG A 80 7.98 5.52 -5.93
CA ARG A 80 8.59 4.33 -6.50
C ARG A 80 9.32 3.61 -5.37
N TYR A 81 9.06 2.33 -5.21
CA TYR A 81 9.63 1.56 -4.10
C TYR A 81 9.86 0.11 -4.51
N VAL A 82 10.60 -0.61 -3.65
CA VAL A 82 10.78 -2.04 -3.79
C VAL A 82 9.88 -2.72 -2.76
N LEU A 83 8.96 -3.54 -3.24
CA LEU A 83 8.05 -4.31 -2.41
C LEU A 83 8.62 -5.70 -2.24
N SER A 84 8.87 -6.11 -1.00
CA SER A 84 9.44 -7.43 -0.72
C SER A 84 8.67 -8.13 0.39
N GLY A 85 8.80 -9.44 0.45
CA GLY A 85 8.18 -10.26 1.48
C GLY A 85 8.26 -11.73 1.13
N THR A 86 7.80 -12.55 2.07
CA THR A 86 7.75 -14.01 1.89
C THR A 86 6.29 -14.45 1.82
N HIS A 87 5.93 -15.18 0.77
CA HIS A 87 4.56 -15.60 0.50
C HIS A 87 4.20 -16.80 1.39
N LEU A 88 3.66 -16.51 2.56
CA LEU A 88 3.35 -17.52 3.60
C LEU A 88 1.85 -17.77 3.78
N GLY A 89 0.99 -17.01 3.12
CA GLY A 89 -0.46 -17.19 3.16
C GLY A 89 -1.05 -17.00 1.78
N GLU A 90 -2.32 -17.39 1.61
CA GLU A 90 -3.01 -17.26 0.33
C GLU A 90 -3.06 -15.81 -0.13
N LEU A 91 -2.78 -15.55 -1.40
CA LEU A 91 -2.87 -14.22 -2.01
C LEU A 91 -3.39 -14.35 -3.43
N ALA A 92 -4.46 -13.62 -3.74
CA ALA A 92 -5.10 -13.61 -5.08
C ALA A 92 -5.44 -15.04 -5.56
N GLY A 93 -5.88 -15.90 -4.64
CA GLY A 93 -6.23 -17.28 -4.95
C GLY A 93 -5.05 -18.21 -5.04
N ILE A 94 -3.83 -17.76 -4.80
CA ILE A 94 -2.63 -18.59 -4.89
C ILE A 94 -2.25 -19.03 -3.47
N PRO A 95 -2.24 -20.37 -3.21
CA PRO A 95 -1.81 -20.86 -1.90
C PRO A 95 -0.36 -20.50 -1.60
N ALA A 96 0.01 -20.50 -0.32
CA ALA A 96 1.35 -20.16 0.12
C ALA A 96 2.42 -20.95 -0.66
N THR A 97 3.37 -20.22 -1.25
CA THR A 97 4.47 -20.81 -2.01
C THR A 97 5.78 -20.84 -1.24
N ASN A 98 5.86 -20.12 -0.12
CA ASN A 98 7.07 -19.90 0.67
C ASN A 98 8.19 -19.18 -0.11
N LYS A 99 7.84 -18.55 -1.24
CA LYS A 99 8.81 -17.80 -2.03
C LYS A 99 9.09 -16.45 -1.39
N LYS A 100 10.35 -16.06 -1.38
CA LYS A 100 10.76 -14.69 -1.09
C LYS A 100 10.70 -13.91 -2.39
N VAL A 101 9.99 -12.79 -2.38
CA VAL A 101 9.85 -11.97 -3.58
C VAL A 101 10.32 -10.55 -3.30
N SER A 102 10.84 -9.92 -4.34
CA SER A 102 11.26 -8.52 -4.29
C SER A 102 10.98 -7.95 -5.67
N VAL A 103 10.08 -6.99 -5.75
CA VAL A 103 9.61 -6.47 -7.04
C VAL A 103 9.54 -4.96 -7.00
N PRO A 104 9.74 -4.29 -8.15
CA PRO A 104 9.49 -2.85 -8.22
C PRO A 104 8.00 -2.57 -8.13
N ALA A 105 7.66 -1.45 -7.50
CA ALA A 105 6.29 -1.03 -7.35
C ALA A 105 6.19 0.48 -7.45
N VAL A 106 5.02 0.95 -7.86
CA VAL A 106 4.71 2.37 -7.93
C VAL A 106 3.33 2.57 -7.34
N SER A 107 3.22 3.54 -6.44
CA SER A 107 1.92 4.00 -5.93
C SER A 107 1.72 5.44 -6.32
N ILE A 108 0.49 5.76 -6.72
CA ILE A 108 0.09 7.12 -7.02
C ILE A 108 -1.00 7.50 -6.04
N TYR A 109 -0.74 8.54 -5.24
CA TYR A 109 -1.66 8.99 -4.21
C TYR A 109 -2.25 10.34 -4.60
N TYR A 110 -3.54 10.50 -4.33
CA TYR A 110 -4.25 11.78 -4.46
C TYR A 110 -4.61 12.25 -3.07
N MET A 111 -4.17 13.45 -2.73
CA MET A 111 -4.38 14.02 -1.40
C MET A 111 -5.57 14.96 -1.41
N ASP A 112 -6.29 15.01 -0.30
CA ASP A 112 -7.38 15.96 -0.12
C ASP A 112 -7.49 16.33 1.36
N LYS A 113 -7.47 17.61 1.65
CA LYS A 113 -7.65 18.16 3.01
C LYS A 113 -6.72 17.52 4.04
N GLY A 114 -5.46 17.32 3.66
CA GLY A 114 -4.45 16.79 4.57
C GLY A 114 -4.52 15.28 4.78
N LYS A 115 -5.25 14.55 3.93
CA LYS A 115 -5.37 13.09 4.01
C LYS A 115 -5.20 12.47 2.64
N ILE A 116 -4.91 11.18 2.61
CA ILE A 116 -4.82 10.42 1.36
C ILE A 116 -6.23 10.02 0.98
N ALA A 117 -6.71 10.48 -0.17
CA ALA A 117 -8.08 10.25 -0.61
C ALA A 117 -8.21 9.15 -1.65
N GLU A 118 -7.17 8.89 -2.42
CA GLU A 118 -7.22 7.92 -3.51
C GLU A 118 -5.85 7.35 -3.76
N CYS A 119 -5.78 6.09 -4.19
CA CYS A 119 -4.50 5.42 -4.45
C CYS A 119 -4.62 4.48 -5.64
N TRP A 120 -3.59 4.48 -6.47
CA TRP A 120 -3.34 3.47 -7.51
C TRP A 120 -2.05 2.77 -7.15
N VAL A 121 -2.01 1.43 -7.23
CA VAL A 121 -0.80 0.65 -6.99
C VAL A 121 -0.53 -0.23 -8.19
N ILE A 122 0.70 -0.20 -8.68
CA ILE A 122 1.16 -1.04 -9.78
C ILE A 122 2.39 -1.79 -9.29
N SER A 123 2.34 -3.12 -9.33
CA SER A 123 3.48 -3.93 -8.95
C SER A 123 3.48 -5.26 -9.68
N GLY A 124 4.64 -5.92 -9.71
CA GLY A 124 4.77 -7.25 -10.28
C GLY A 124 4.62 -8.37 -9.26
N LEU A 125 4.01 -8.09 -8.11
CA LEU A 125 3.96 -9.06 -7.00
C LEU A 125 3.32 -10.39 -7.40
N ILE A 126 2.15 -10.35 -8.02
CA ILE A 126 1.42 -11.58 -8.37
C ILE A 126 2.22 -12.38 -9.39
N GLY A 127 2.80 -11.72 -10.40
CA GLY A 127 3.64 -12.39 -11.39
C GLY A 127 4.86 -13.06 -10.75
N ALA A 128 5.48 -12.41 -9.78
CA ALA A 128 6.64 -12.96 -9.07
C ALA A 128 6.25 -14.20 -8.26
N ILE A 129 5.08 -14.20 -7.63
CA ILE A 129 4.59 -15.35 -6.86
C ILE A 129 4.31 -16.54 -7.77
N LYS A 130 3.78 -16.27 -8.96
CA LYS A 130 3.44 -17.34 -9.92
C LYS A 130 4.63 -17.95 -10.63
N SER A 131 5.74 -17.26 -10.70
CA SER A 131 6.90 -17.69 -11.52
C SER A 131 7.76 -18.80 -10.87
#